data_780d87d03f2f6b7f0675f3c4c0322c24
#
_entry.id   780d87d03f2f6b7f0675f3c4c0322c24
#
_cell.length_a   1.000
_cell.length_b   1.000
_cell.length_c   1.000
_cell.angle_alpha   90.00
_cell.angle_beta   90.00
_cell.angle_gamma   90.00
#
_symmetry.space_group_name_H-M   'P 1'
#
loop_
_entity.id
_entity.type
_entity.pdbx_description
1 polymer ?
#
loop_
_entity_poly.entity_id
_entity_poly.type
_entity_poly.pdbx_seq_one_letter_code
_entity_poly.pdbx_strand_id
1 'polypeptide(L)'
;MTYYTNIYSKAFFSVFLTAMLFISKAHSQNCQPGYVLNPVTTNNRIEWSKFPEFSLPFKIIYSGPRFGDTQSQPLKHGFSHISAFSGSEPGSLAQDQRAMLWYGVATSSGNQPWADNALKSPWGNDTAAYRSYWDNYASTVTSTDVVCLDIERMQREDRDILALKTNTQIPQNYRNLSDADFLATYKRDMRWWYTEAANRLRAKGVKASLTSYSDVPIRNTWLNITANSWQDWTTNLSRTHYLMQDNTGKIGGSFYNAMDFLSPSPYYYYGYDHPIGKDYLSYLLFSIEANAAWSTKPIIPFVWLRVHDSYDPNIPLITDFMAEATAIFPFFSGAKGLWLWENPFLSADRQENYAPYEHFIYGLYRLSQFKDMLEGNYQLVIPMSARDNMEQQNPVWRGIVKGQNILIAAQNPYAADNATTSITVSYQNWARNITLKGKEVFLCKFDLNDSVNGVEPSLDMVNVYPNPAAQELNVSLAGINGVTEVEFALTNTKGQTFLHQKLKAFAGETKKTIPLPKLSSGMYFARFTTNNRTVIKKVVILQ
;
A
#
# COMPACT_ATOMS: atom_id res chain seq x y z
N MET A 1 -24.61 -36.57 -96.07
CA MET A 1 -24.86 -35.15 -95.72
C MET A 1 -24.18 -34.85 -94.43
N THR A 2 -23.17 -34.06 -94.58
CA THR A 2 -22.17 -33.71 -93.55
C THR A 2 -22.66 -32.58 -92.66
N TYR A 3 -22.43 -32.65 -91.38
CA TYR A 3 -22.25 -31.46 -90.57
C TYR A 3 -21.24 -31.65 -89.45
N TYR A 4 -20.22 -30.84 -89.52
CA TYR A 4 -19.13 -30.66 -88.55
C TYR A 4 -19.71 -29.86 -87.33
N THR A 5 -19.36 -30.23 -86.10
CA THR A 5 -19.45 -29.38 -84.97
C THR A 5 -18.19 -29.41 -84.13
N ASN A 6 -17.55 -28.24 -84.09
CA ASN A 6 -16.35 -27.93 -83.30
C ASN A 6 -16.64 -28.05 -81.79
N ILE A 7 -15.78 -28.73 -81.08
CA ILE A 7 -15.76 -28.79 -79.62
C ILE A 7 -14.66 -27.83 -79.15
N TYR A 8 -15.03 -26.70 -78.58
CA TYR A 8 -14.14 -25.83 -77.84
C TYR A 8 -13.95 -26.38 -76.45
N SER A 9 -12.74 -26.79 -76.12
CA SER A 9 -12.32 -27.14 -74.75
C SER A 9 -12.11 -25.85 -73.94
N LYS A 10 -12.96 -25.59 -72.95
CA LYS A 10 -12.72 -24.58 -71.94
C LYS A 10 -11.93 -25.20 -70.80
N ALA A 11 -10.66 -24.87 -70.73
CA ALA A 11 -9.86 -25.11 -69.54
C ALA A 11 -10.35 -24.24 -68.40
N PHE A 12 -10.92 -24.84 -67.36
CA PHE A 12 -11.23 -24.16 -66.09
C PHE A 12 -9.95 -24.08 -65.26
N PHE A 13 -9.38 -22.88 -65.16
CA PHE A 13 -8.36 -22.56 -64.18
C PHE A 13 -9.05 -22.42 -62.80
N SER A 14 -8.93 -23.43 -61.94
CA SER A 14 -9.34 -23.38 -60.55
C SER A 14 -8.24 -22.67 -59.76
N VAL A 15 -8.44 -21.37 -59.50
CA VAL A 15 -7.62 -20.61 -58.56
C VAL A 15 -8.06 -21.02 -57.16
N PHE A 16 -7.28 -21.88 -56.51
CA PHE A 16 -7.39 -22.13 -55.09
C PHE A 16 -6.89 -20.88 -54.32
N LEU A 17 -7.83 -20.03 -53.93
CA LEU A 17 -7.57 -18.94 -53.00
C LEU A 17 -7.43 -19.56 -51.60
N THR A 18 -6.19 -19.86 -51.19
CA THR A 18 -5.89 -20.30 -49.82
C THR A 18 -6.04 -19.06 -48.92
N ALA A 19 -7.26 -18.83 -48.40
CA ALA A 19 -7.46 -17.90 -47.33
C ALA A 19 -6.75 -18.49 -46.09
N MET A 20 -5.53 -18.01 -45.79
CA MET A 20 -4.93 -18.16 -44.49
C MET A 20 -5.79 -17.39 -43.51
N LEU A 21 -6.72 -18.09 -42.88
CA LEU A 21 -7.35 -17.65 -41.67
C LEU A 21 -6.27 -17.54 -40.59
N PHE A 22 -5.73 -16.34 -40.42
CA PHE A 22 -5.04 -15.99 -39.22
C PHE A 22 -6.10 -16.07 -38.10
N ILE A 23 -6.24 -17.25 -37.51
CA ILE A 23 -6.89 -17.39 -36.22
C ILE A 23 -5.97 -16.67 -35.25
N SER A 24 -6.18 -15.36 -35.09
CA SER A 24 -5.69 -14.67 -33.92
C SER A 24 -6.25 -15.45 -32.73
N LYS A 25 -5.41 -16.23 -32.06
CA LYS A 25 -5.74 -16.76 -30.75
C LYS A 25 -6.09 -15.55 -29.90
N ALA A 26 -7.37 -15.27 -29.76
CA ALA A 26 -7.86 -14.36 -28.73
C ALA A 26 -7.49 -15.03 -27.40
N HIS A 27 -6.30 -14.71 -26.89
CA HIS A 27 -5.89 -15.15 -25.58
C HIS A 27 -6.83 -14.48 -24.59
N SER A 28 -7.64 -15.29 -23.92
CA SER A 28 -8.68 -14.80 -23.02
C SER A 28 -8.02 -14.08 -21.84
N GLN A 29 -8.24 -12.77 -21.76
CA GLN A 29 -7.98 -12.03 -20.52
C GLN A 29 -8.76 -12.72 -19.41
N ASN A 30 -8.07 -13.32 -18.45
CA ASN A 30 -8.75 -13.85 -17.27
C ASN A 30 -8.90 -12.71 -16.24
N CYS A 31 -9.95 -11.91 -16.42
CA CYS A 31 -10.23 -10.73 -15.62
C CYS A 31 -11.41 -10.90 -14.68
N GLN A 32 -12.25 -11.92 -14.90
CA GLN A 32 -13.51 -12.01 -14.20
C GLN A 32 -13.50 -13.12 -13.15
N PRO A 33 -13.85 -12.81 -11.91
CA PRO A 33 -14.26 -13.86 -10.99
C PRO A 33 -15.53 -14.52 -11.55
N GLY A 34 -15.66 -15.82 -11.37
CA GLY A 34 -16.88 -16.54 -11.76
C GLY A 34 -18.12 -16.21 -10.91
N TYR A 35 -18.11 -15.05 -10.25
CA TYR A 35 -19.11 -14.61 -9.29
C TYR A 35 -19.33 -13.10 -9.37
N VAL A 36 -20.58 -12.66 -9.27
CA VAL A 36 -20.97 -11.24 -9.22
C VAL A 36 -21.58 -10.95 -7.86
N LEU A 37 -21.11 -9.90 -7.20
CA LEU A 37 -21.64 -9.50 -5.90
C LEU A 37 -23.04 -8.86 -6.04
N ASN A 38 -24.01 -9.45 -5.38
CA ASN A 38 -25.34 -8.89 -5.27
C ASN A 38 -25.39 -7.77 -4.22
N PRO A 39 -26.17 -6.70 -4.42
CA PRO A 39 -26.32 -5.63 -3.45
C PRO A 39 -26.72 -6.12 -2.06
N VAL A 40 -26.23 -5.45 -1.03
CA VAL A 40 -26.61 -5.71 0.37
C VAL A 40 -27.96 -5.04 0.65
N THR A 41 -28.87 -5.77 1.25
CA THR A 41 -30.24 -5.30 1.57
C THR A 41 -30.56 -5.34 3.06
N THR A 42 -29.71 -5.97 3.88
CA THR A 42 -29.98 -6.22 5.31
C THR A 42 -28.97 -5.44 6.17
N ASN A 43 -29.45 -4.69 7.15
CA ASN A 43 -28.60 -4.04 8.14
C ASN A 43 -28.06 -5.03 9.18
N ASN A 44 -26.95 -4.70 9.79
CA ASN A 44 -26.28 -5.46 10.85
C ASN A 44 -26.04 -6.93 10.50
N ARG A 45 -25.71 -7.17 9.23
CA ARG A 45 -25.43 -8.49 8.73
C ARG A 45 -24.38 -8.45 7.63
N ILE A 46 -23.53 -9.44 7.60
CA ILE A 46 -22.64 -9.79 6.48
C ILE A 46 -23.18 -11.09 5.89
N GLU A 47 -23.62 -11.06 4.64
CA GLU A 47 -24.21 -12.21 3.95
C GLU A 47 -23.09 -13.13 3.42
N TRP A 48 -22.45 -13.87 4.32
CA TRP A 48 -21.34 -14.78 3.99
C TRP A 48 -21.71 -15.83 2.93
N SER A 49 -22.97 -16.26 2.91
CA SER A 49 -23.47 -17.24 1.92
C SER A 49 -23.45 -16.74 0.47
N LYS A 50 -23.26 -15.45 0.25
CA LYS A 50 -23.03 -14.89 -1.09
C LYS A 50 -21.70 -15.31 -1.69
N PHE A 51 -20.76 -15.77 -0.88
CA PHE A 51 -19.40 -16.09 -1.31
C PHE A 51 -19.16 -17.59 -1.26
N PRO A 52 -18.53 -18.19 -2.30
CA PRO A 52 -17.97 -19.53 -2.16
C PRO A 52 -16.89 -19.52 -1.07
N GLU A 53 -16.61 -20.69 -0.49
CA GLU A 53 -15.46 -20.83 0.40
C GLU A 53 -14.15 -20.70 -0.40
N PHE A 54 -13.18 -19.94 0.12
CA PHE A 54 -11.88 -19.74 -0.51
C PHE A 54 -10.79 -19.47 0.51
N SER A 55 -9.53 -19.59 0.10
CA SER A 55 -8.36 -19.28 0.93
C SER A 55 -7.31 -18.48 0.15
N LEU A 56 -6.51 -17.71 0.87
CA LEU A 56 -5.40 -16.94 0.34
C LEU A 56 -4.08 -17.35 1.04
N PRO A 57 -2.92 -17.21 0.39
CA PRO A 57 -1.63 -17.60 0.95
C PRO A 57 -1.03 -16.51 1.88
N PHE A 58 -1.87 -15.77 2.56
CA PHE A 58 -1.49 -14.62 3.40
C PHE A 58 -2.06 -14.73 4.80
N LYS A 59 -1.42 -14.06 5.76
CA LYS A 59 -2.02 -13.84 7.09
C LYS A 59 -3.04 -12.72 7.01
N ILE A 60 -4.33 -13.05 6.92
CA ILE A 60 -5.41 -12.09 6.93
C ILE A 60 -6.22 -12.29 8.21
N ILE A 61 -6.19 -11.27 9.08
CA ILE A 61 -6.73 -11.35 10.44
C ILE A 61 -8.04 -10.58 10.49
N TYR A 62 -9.08 -11.25 10.97
CA TYR A 62 -10.41 -10.69 11.14
C TYR A 62 -10.62 -10.18 12.56
N SER A 63 -10.77 -8.87 12.73
CA SER A 63 -11.31 -8.21 13.92
C SER A 63 -12.56 -7.41 13.56
N GLY A 64 -13.32 -7.89 12.59
CA GLY A 64 -14.53 -7.23 12.11
C GLY A 64 -15.75 -7.45 13.00
N PRO A 65 -16.92 -6.96 12.56
CA PRO A 65 -18.17 -7.12 13.30
C PRO A 65 -18.51 -8.59 13.58
N ARG A 66 -19.08 -8.86 14.76
CA ARG A 66 -19.45 -10.19 15.22
C ARG A 66 -20.96 -10.30 15.41
N PHE A 67 -21.65 -10.59 14.31
CA PHE A 67 -23.06 -10.94 14.34
C PHE A 67 -23.24 -12.46 14.59
N GLY A 68 -24.47 -12.91 14.89
CA GLY A 68 -24.72 -14.29 15.28
C GLY A 68 -24.24 -15.37 14.29
N ASP A 69 -24.27 -15.08 13.00
CA ASP A 69 -23.85 -15.99 11.92
C ASP A 69 -22.38 -15.77 11.49
N THR A 70 -21.69 -14.75 12.02
CA THR A 70 -20.33 -14.37 11.58
C THR A 70 -19.25 -15.28 12.18
N GLN A 71 -19.46 -15.86 13.33
CA GLN A 71 -18.47 -16.47 14.23
C GLN A 71 -17.26 -17.17 13.56
N SER A 72 -17.47 -18.20 12.75
CA SER A 72 -16.41 -18.95 12.04
C SER A 72 -16.34 -18.63 10.54
N GLN A 73 -17.24 -17.83 10.03
CA GLN A 73 -17.36 -17.53 8.60
C GLN A 73 -16.11 -16.88 8.01
N PRO A 74 -15.40 -15.96 8.71
CA PRO A 74 -14.17 -15.38 8.17
C PRO A 74 -13.15 -16.44 7.73
N LEU A 75 -12.95 -17.50 8.52
CA LEU A 75 -11.98 -18.58 8.21
C LEU A 75 -12.32 -19.36 6.94
N LYS A 76 -13.58 -19.33 6.51
CA LYS A 76 -14.04 -19.94 5.26
C LYS A 76 -13.93 -18.98 4.06
N HIS A 77 -13.72 -17.69 4.30
CA HIS A 77 -13.81 -16.62 3.31
C HIS A 77 -12.55 -15.74 3.29
N GLY A 78 -11.39 -16.39 3.15
CA GLY A 78 -10.11 -15.74 2.90
C GLY A 78 -9.33 -15.25 4.11
N PHE A 79 -9.94 -15.22 5.30
CA PHE A 79 -9.21 -14.90 6.53
C PHE A 79 -8.53 -16.16 7.10
N SER A 80 -7.32 -15.99 7.59
CA SER A 80 -6.54 -17.08 8.21
C SER A 80 -6.67 -17.09 9.73
N HIS A 81 -6.99 -15.94 10.34
CA HIS A 81 -7.05 -15.76 11.79
C HIS A 81 -8.28 -14.97 12.19
N ILE A 82 -8.75 -15.23 13.41
CA ILE A 82 -9.72 -14.40 14.11
C ILE A 82 -9.03 -13.78 15.32
N SER A 83 -9.17 -12.47 15.45
CA SER A 83 -8.61 -11.72 16.57
C SER A 83 -9.57 -11.65 17.75
N ALA A 84 -9.01 -11.80 18.93
CA ALA A 84 -9.69 -11.58 20.20
C ALA A 84 -9.13 -10.39 20.93
N PHE A 85 -9.97 -9.82 21.79
CA PHE A 85 -9.58 -8.82 22.78
C PHE A 85 -9.54 -9.48 24.16
N SER A 86 -8.46 -9.27 24.91
CA SER A 86 -8.40 -9.66 26.32
C SER A 86 -8.69 -11.13 26.64
N GLY A 87 -8.43 -12.04 25.70
CA GLY A 87 -8.47 -13.47 25.98
C GLY A 87 -9.85 -14.15 26.00
N SER A 88 -10.90 -13.48 25.56
CA SER A 88 -12.27 -13.99 25.64
C SER A 88 -12.74 -14.78 24.40
N GLU A 89 -11.91 -14.90 23.38
CA GLU A 89 -12.34 -15.50 22.11
C GLU A 89 -11.88 -16.91 21.87
N PRO A 90 -12.57 -17.57 20.92
CA PRO A 90 -13.23 -18.83 21.24
C PRO A 90 -12.20 -19.92 21.43
N GLY A 91 -12.25 -20.58 22.54
CA GLY A 91 -11.46 -21.78 22.84
C GLY A 91 -11.61 -22.92 21.82
N SER A 92 -12.51 -22.78 20.84
CA SER A 92 -12.74 -23.74 19.76
C SER A 92 -11.84 -23.54 18.53
N LEU A 93 -11.13 -22.40 18.39
CA LEU A 93 -10.22 -22.18 17.27
C LEU A 93 -8.90 -22.92 17.47
N ALA A 94 -8.34 -23.45 16.38
CA ALA A 94 -6.98 -23.96 16.37
C ALA A 94 -5.96 -22.85 16.70
N GLN A 95 -4.83 -23.21 17.27
CA GLN A 95 -3.81 -22.22 17.70
C GLN A 95 -3.34 -21.34 16.54
N ASP A 96 -3.12 -21.92 15.38
CA ASP A 96 -2.67 -21.26 14.14
C ASP A 96 -3.75 -20.37 13.48
N GLN A 97 -4.94 -20.31 14.07
CA GLN A 97 -6.06 -19.45 13.66
C GLN A 97 -6.35 -18.33 14.66
N ARG A 98 -5.57 -18.25 15.75
CA ARG A 98 -5.81 -17.27 16.82
C ARG A 98 -4.86 -16.09 16.70
N ALA A 99 -5.42 -14.88 16.69
CA ALA A 99 -4.70 -13.65 16.91
C ALA A 99 -5.20 -12.98 18.20
N MET A 100 -4.33 -12.21 18.84
CA MET A 100 -4.66 -11.43 20.03
C MET A 100 -4.20 -10.00 19.84
N LEU A 101 -5.10 -9.06 20.06
CA LEU A 101 -4.79 -7.64 20.16
C LEU A 101 -4.84 -7.23 21.62
N TRP A 102 -3.69 -6.87 22.19
CA TRP A 102 -3.67 -6.17 23.46
C TRP A 102 -4.00 -4.69 23.21
N TYR A 103 -5.20 -4.29 23.59
CA TYR A 103 -5.74 -2.97 23.30
C TYR A 103 -5.45 -2.00 24.45
N GLY A 104 -4.26 -1.39 24.45
CA GLY A 104 -3.79 -0.50 25.51
C GLY A 104 -4.60 0.78 25.65
N VAL A 105 -5.15 1.30 24.57
CA VAL A 105 -6.02 2.48 24.58
C VAL A 105 -7.28 2.25 25.39
N ALA A 106 -7.91 1.08 25.26
CA ALA A 106 -9.12 0.74 26.02
C ALA A 106 -8.84 0.54 27.52
N THR A 107 -7.59 0.22 27.90
CA THR A 107 -7.19 0.05 29.32
C THR A 107 -6.66 1.33 29.95
N SER A 108 -6.68 2.46 29.23
CA SER A 108 -6.10 3.74 29.65
C SER A 108 -6.75 4.37 30.88
N SER A 109 -7.92 3.91 31.28
CA SER A 109 -8.73 4.49 32.35
C SER A 109 -8.45 3.95 33.76
N GLY A 110 -7.24 3.46 34.02
CA GLY A 110 -6.82 3.19 35.38
C GLY A 110 -6.48 1.75 35.74
N ASN A 111 -6.59 0.82 34.81
CA ASN A 111 -6.27 -0.59 35.07
C ASN A 111 -4.85 -1.00 34.68
N GLN A 112 -3.95 -0.04 34.51
CA GLN A 112 -2.54 -0.30 34.27
C GLN A 112 -1.75 -0.13 35.57
N PRO A 113 -1.43 -1.20 36.29
CA PRO A 113 -0.93 -1.14 37.65
C PRO A 113 0.47 -0.55 37.78
N TRP A 114 1.14 -0.25 36.69
CA TRP A 114 2.50 0.29 36.65
C TRP A 114 2.57 1.81 36.54
N ALA A 115 1.48 2.50 36.15
CA ALA A 115 1.62 3.86 35.64
C ALA A 115 0.52 4.83 36.05
N ASP A 116 0.90 5.88 36.76
CA ASP A 116 0.07 7.08 36.86
C ASP A 116 0.00 7.84 35.52
N ASN A 117 1.10 7.82 34.74
CA ASN A 117 1.21 8.49 33.45
C ASN A 117 1.03 7.56 32.24
N ALA A 118 0.76 6.27 32.47
CA ALA A 118 0.47 5.26 31.44
C ALA A 118 1.49 5.24 30.27
N LEU A 119 2.79 5.30 30.57
CA LEU A 119 3.91 5.36 29.63
C LEU A 119 3.91 6.61 28.70
N LYS A 120 3.25 7.71 29.08
CA LYS A 120 3.44 9.01 28.42
C LYS A 120 4.82 9.59 28.69
N SER A 121 5.45 9.16 29.80
CA SER A 121 6.84 9.40 30.13
C SER A 121 7.50 8.07 30.51
N PRO A 122 8.79 7.85 30.20
CA PRO A 122 9.49 6.64 30.61
C PRO A 122 9.85 6.63 32.10
N TRP A 123 9.70 7.76 32.79
CA TRP A 123 10.10 7.92 34.19
C TRP A 123 8.88 8.06 35.11
N GLY A 124 9.04 7.58 36.34
CA GLY A 124 7.97 7.59 37.33
C GLY A 124 7.01 6.41 37.24
N ASN A 125 7.30 5.41 36.41
CA ASN A 125 6.51 4.19 36.31
C ASN A 125 7.06 3.08 37.22
N ASP A 126 6.19 2.23 37.74
CA ASP A 126 6.57 1.04 38.50
C ASP A 126 7.02 -0.09 37.55
N THR A 127 8.33 -0.28 37.46
CA THR A 127 8.96 -1.31 36.63
C THR A 127 8.60 -2.73 37.07
N ALA A 128 8.46 -2.97 38.38
CA ALA A 128 8.16 -4.30 38.88
C ALA A 128 6.71 -4.66 38.56
N ALA A 129 5.78 -3.74 38.78
CA ALA A 129 4.38 -3.91 38.40
C ALA A 129 4.21 -4.10 36.89
N TYR A 130 4.97 -3.34 36.08
CA TYR A 130 4.96 -3.48 34.61
C TYR A 130 5.39 -4.87 34.15
N ARG A 131 6.50 -5.37 34.69
CA ARG A 131 7.00 -6.72 34.39
C ARG A 131 6.02 -7.79 34.81
N SER A 132 5.49 -7.70 36.03
CA SER A 132 4.48 -8.63 36.56
C SER A 132 3.21 -8.65 35.69
N TYR A 133 2.79 -7.50 35.21
CA TYR A 133 1.64 -7.40 34.30
C TYR A 133 1.87 -8.20 33.02
N TRP A 134 3.00 -7.97 32.34
CA TRP A 134 3.31 -8.67 31.09
C TRP A 134 3.57 -10.16 31.31
N ASP A 135 4.12 -10.56 32.45
CA ASP A 135 4.27 -11.96 32.83
C ASP A 135 2.90 -12.65 32.97
N ASN A 136 1.94 -11.97 33.57
CA ASN A 136 0.57 -12.47 33.70
C ASN A 136 -0.14 -12.50 32.35
N TYR A 137 0.00 -11.45 31.54
CA TYR A 137 -0.57 -11.41 30.19
C TYR A 137 -0.02 -12.52 29.29
N ALA A 138 1.26 -12.88 29.44
CA ALA A 138 1.85 -13.96 28.68
C ALA A 138 1.06 -15.26 28.80
N SER A 139 0.49 -15.56 29.96
CA SER A 139 -0.31 -16.78 30.18
C SER A 139 -1.59 -16.82 29.32
N THR A 140 -2.13 -15.66 28.96
CA THR A 140 -3.34 -15.54 28.14
C THR A 140 -3.10 -15.73 26.64
N VAL A 141 -1.85 -15.62 26.19
CA VAL A 141 -1.48 -15.66 24.76
C VAL A 141 -0.59 -16.85 24.38
N THR A 142 -0.37 -17.81 25.28
CA THR A 142 0.48 -18.99 25.02
C THR A 142 -0.05 -19.87 23.88
N SER A 143 -1.35 -19.90 23.66
CA SER A 143 -2.01 -20.66 22.60
C SER A 143 -2.48 -19.77 21.43
N THR A 144 -1.73 -18.71 21.12
CA THR A 144 -2.02 -17.75 20.06
C THR A 144 -0.91 -17.78 19.02
N ASP A 145 -1.20 -17.61 17.72
CA ASP A 145 -0.21 -17.53 16.64
C ASP A 145 0.31 -16.11 16.43
N VAL A 146 -0.54 -15.11 16.64
CA VAL A 146 -0.21 -13.69 16.42
C VAL A 146 -0.61 -12.86 17.63
N VAL A 147 0.29 -12.01 18.11
CA VAL A 147 0.01 -11.03 19.17
C VAL A 147 0.41 -9.64 18.71
N CYS A 148 -0.51 -8.71 18.78
CA CYS A 148 -0.27 -7.29 18.57
C CYS A 148 -0.30 -6.55 19.90
N LEU A 149 0.70 -5.70 20.13
CA LEU A 149 0.81 -4.81 21.28
C LEU A 149 0.38 -3.40 20.85
N ASP A 150 -0.80 -2.97 21.26
CA ASP A 150 -1.33 -1.63 20.98
C ASP A 150 -1.09 -0.73 22.20
N ILE A 151 0.14 -0.26 22.37
CA ILE A 151 0.56 0.52 23.54
C ILE A 151 0.19 2.00 23.42
N GLU A 152 0.49 2.64 22.31
CA GLU A 152 0.14 4.02 21.90
C GLU A 152 0.36 5.13 22.95
N ARG A 153 1.37 5.03 23.82
CA ARG A 153 1.54 5.92 24.98
C ARG A 153 2.68 6.92 24.87
N MET A 154 3.56 6.79 23.89
CA MET A 154 4.75 7.63 23.75
C MET A 154 4.41 9.01 23.16
N GLN A 155 5.25 9.99 23.48
CA GLN A 155 5.29 11.25 22.73
C GLN A 155 5.93 11.01 21.35
N ARG A 156 5.41 11.70 20.34
CA ARG A 156 5.77 11.43 18.94
C ARG A 156 6.87 12.33 18.41
N GLU A 157 6.83 13.60 18.78
CA GLU A 157 7.71 14.63 18.24
C GLU A 157 8.66 15.17 19.31
N ASP A 158 9.85 15.60 18.89
CA ASP A 158 10.87 16.14 19.78
C ASP A 158 10.38 17.37 20.56
N ARG A 159 9.56 18.23 19.94
CA ARG A 159 8.92 19.37 20.61
C ARG A 159 8.06 18.92 21.79
N ASP A 160 7.26 17.88 21.61
CA ASP A 160 6.34 17.40 22.66
C ASP A 160 7.11 16.68 23.77
N ILE A 161 8.20 16.00 23.42
CA ILE A 161 9.12 15.41 24.39
C ILE A 161 9.77 16.52 25.22
N LEU A 162 10.30 17.56 24.61
CA LEU A 162 10.94 18.69 25.30
C LEU A 162 9.95 19.44 26.21
N ALA A 163 8.68 19.55 25.82
CA ALA A 163 7.67 20.15 26.65
C ALA A 163 7.51 19.45 28.02
N LEU A 164 7.84 18.15 28.12
CA LEU A 164 7.82 17.39 29.36
C LEU A 164 8.84 17.92 30.41
N LYS A 165 9.89 18.66 30.02
CA LYS A 165 10.85 19.26 30.97
C LYS A 165 10.19 20.22 31.97
N THR A 166 9.04 20.76 31.64
CA THR A 166 8.26 21.64 32.54
C THR A 166 7.39 20.86 33.51
N ASN A 167 7.18 19.55 33.27
CA ASN A 167 6.35 18.72 34.13
C ASN A 167 7.12 18.36 35.44
N THR A 168 6.62 18.83 36.57
CA THR A 168 7.24 18.61 37.89
C THR A 168 7.17 17.16 38.39
N GLN A 169 6.33 16.31 37.78
CA GLN A 169 6.29 14.87 38.06
C GLN A 169 7.51 14.14 37.50
N ILE A 170 8.21 14.73 36.54
CA ILE A 170 9.46 14.17 36.03
C ILE A 170 10.58 14.51 37.01
N PRO A 171 11.39 13.51 37.45
CA PRO A 171 12.48 13.72 38.38
C PRO A 171 13.45 14.82 37.91
N GLN A 172 13.87 15.68 38.84
CA GLN A 172 14.65 16.88 38.54
C GLN A 172 15.97 16.59 37.84
N ASN A 173 16.62 15.48 38.13
CA ASN A 173 17.85 15.07 37.45
C ASN A 173 17.66 14.91 35.93
N TYR A 174 16.51 14.45 35.47
CA TYR A 174 16.22 14.42 34.02
C TYR A 174 15.89 15.80 33.48
N ARG A 175 15.06 16.58 34.19
CA ARG A 175 14.69 17.93 33.75
C ARG A 175 15.87 18.89 33.62
N ASN A 176 16.95 18.64 34.37
CA ASN A 176 18.17 19.43 34.33
C ASN A 176 19.13 19.07 33.19
N LEU A 177 18.85 18.00 32.43
CA LEU A 177 19.65 17.63 31.25
C LEU A 177 19.57 18.72 30.17
N SER A 178 20.60 18.81 29.33
CA SER A 178 20.48 19.59 28.09
C SER A 178 19.32 19.07 27.25
N ASP A 179 18.80 19.87 26.30
CA ASP A 179 17.70 19.41 25.45
C ASP A 179 18.09 18.18 24.62
N ALA A 180 19.31 18.14 24.10
CA ALA A 180 19.82 16.99 23.37
C ALA A 180 19.92 15.73 24.24
N ASP A 181 20.46 15.83 25.45
CA ASP A 181 20.58 14.70 26.38
C ASP A 181 19.21 14.25 26.89
N PHE A 182 18.29 15.19 27.12
CA PHE A 182 16.93 14.87 27.52
C PHE A 182 16.22 14.06 26.44
N LEU A 183 16.27 14.50 25.17
CA LEU A 183 15.69 13.79 24.05
C LEU A 183 16.30 12.39 23.87
N ALA A 184 17.63 12.31 23.90
CA ALA A 184 18.33 11.02 23.76
C ALA A 184 17.95 10.05 24.87
N THR A 185 17.93 10.52 26.12
CA THR A 185 17.57 9.72 27.29
C THR A 185 16.10 9.29 27.25
N TYR A 186 15.19 10.22 26.92
CA TYR A 186 13.77 9.90 26.77
C TYR A 186 13.54 8.81 25.72
N LYS A 187 14.09 9.00 24.52
CA LYS A 187 13.92 8.05 23.40
C LYS A 187 14.51 6.67 23.72
N ARG A 188 15.66 6.61 24.37
CA ARG A 188 16.29 5.37 24.82
C ARG A 188 15.43 4.66 25.87
N ASP A 189 15.00 5.38 26.91
CA ASP A 189 14.27 4.79 28.04
C ASP A 189 12.84 4.39 27.63
N MET A 190 12.20 5.14 26.70
CA MET A 190 10.91 4.75 26.13
C MET A 190 11.03 3.48 25.27
N ARG A 191 12.08 3.36 24.44
CA ARG A 191 12.34 2.11 23.69
C ARG A 191 12.47 0.91 24.62
N TRP A 192 13.12 1.11 25.80
CA TRP A 192 13.23 0.05 26.79
C TRP A 192 11.86 -0.44 27.25
N TRP A 193 10.93 0.45 27.59
CA TRP A 193 9.58 0.08 28.03
C TRP A 193 8.83 -0.73 26.99
N TYR A 194 8.86 -0.30 25.75
CA TYR A 194 8.21 -1.01 24.65
C TYR A 194 8.87 -2.38 24.38
N THR A 195 10.21 -2.44 24.41
CA THR A 195 10.94 -3.68 24.22
C THR A 195 10.70 -4.66 25.36
N GLU A 196 10.61 -4.16 26.61
CA GLU A 196 10.43 -5.01 27.79
C GLU A 196 9.09 -5.76 27.74
N ALA A 197 8.03 -5.16 27.24
CA ALA A 197 6.76 -5.86 27.02
C ALA A 197 6.95 -7.12 26.16
N ALA A 198 7.57 -6.98 25.00
CA ALA A 198 7.86 -8.11 24.12
C ALA A 198 8.83 -9.13 24.75
N ASN A 199 9.88 -8.66 25.45
CA ASN A 199 10.85 -9.52 26.11
C ASN A 199 10.21 -10.37 27.21
N ARG A 200 9.27 -9.81 27.99
CA ARG A 200 8.55 -10.58 29.01
C ARG A 200 7.71 -11.70 28.43
N LEU A 201 7.00 -11.42 27.32
CA LEU A 201 6.26 -12.46 26.58
C LEU A 201 7.20 -13.58 26.12
N ARG A 202 8.34 -13.24 25.52
CA ARG A 202 9.33 -14.23 25.07
C ARG A 202 9.92 -15.02 26.24
N ALA A 203 10.27 -14.35 27.34
CA ALA A 203 10.81 -15.00 28.55
C ALA A 203 9.83 -16.00 29.18
N LYS A 204 8.53 -15.79 29.02
CA LYS A 204 7.47 -16.73 29.44
C LYS A 204 7.15 -17.80 28.39
N GLY A 205 7.91 -17.87 27.31
CA GLY A 205 7.79 -18.94 26.31
C GLY A 205 6.71 -18.71 25.25
N VAL A 206 6.15 -17.49 25.12
CA VAL A 206 5.20 -17.16 24.05
C VAL A 206 5.89 -17.29 22.70
N LYS A 207 5.35 -18.15 21.83
CA LYS A 207 5.87 -18.45 20.48
C LYS A 207 5.16 -17.66 19.38
N ALA A 208 4.08 -16.97 19.72
CA ALA A 208 3.32 -16.15 18.77
C ALA A 208 4.19 -15.16 18.01
N SER A 209 3.88 -14.88 16.76
CA SER A 209 4.47 -13.77 16.01
C SER A 209 4.05 -12.45 16.65
N LEU A 210 5.02 -11.59 17.00
CA LEU A 210 4.78 -10.32 17.68
C LEU A 210 4.81 -9.15 16.70
N THR A 211 3.89 -8.22 16.89
CA THR A 211 3.89 -6.90 16.27
C THR A 211 3.40 -5.83 17.23
N SER A 212 3.51 -4.57 16.83
CA SER A 212 2.91 -3.45 17.55
C SER A 212 2.07 -2.61 16.61
N TYR A 213 0.93 -2.13 17.10
CA TYR A 213 0.03 -1.31 16.31
C TYR A 213 0.67 0.04 15.95
N SER A 214 0.76 0.35 14.67
CA SER A 214 1.24 1.65 14.14
C SER A 214 2.69 2.04 14.53
N ASP A 215 3.43 1.19 15.25
CA ASP A 215 4.84 1.42 15.55
C ASP A 215 5.70 0.88 14.42
N VAL A 216 5.98 1.75 13.46
CA VAL A 216 6.68 1.44 12.20
C VAL A 216 7.68 2.56 11.87
N PRO A 217 8.68 2.31 10.99
CA PRO A 217 9.62 3.35 10.58
C PRO A 217 8.95 4.64 10.11
N ILE A 218 8.03 4.53 9.15
CA ILE A 218 7.26 5.67 8.65
C ILE A 218 5.83 5.58 9.20
N ARG A 219 5.51 6.45 10.14
CA ARG A 219 4.18 6.52 10.75
C ARG A 219 3.18 7.24 9.85
N ASN A 220 1.89 7.11 10.20
CA ASN A 220 0.80 7.73 9.46
C ASN A 220 0.98 9.25 9.35
N THR A 221 0.85 9.79 8.13
CA THR A 221 1.10 11.21 7.86
C THR A 221 0.36 11.69 6.61
N TRP A 222 -0.94 11.48 6.52
CA TRP A 222 -1.72 11.81 5.32
C TRP A 222 -1.43 13.20 4.75
N LEU A 223 -1.49 14.23 5.60
CA LEU A 223 -1.42 15.62 5.15
C LEU A 223 -0.04 16.05 4.62
N ASN A 224 1.02 15.36 4.98
CA ASN A 224 2.39 15.80 4.70
C ASN A 224 3.12 14.92 3.66
N ILE A 225 2.44 13.94 3.05
CA ILE A 225 3.09 13.00 2.14
C ILE A 225 3.72 13.73 0.96
N THR A 226 2.97 14.58 0.27
CA THR A 226 3.43 15.29 -0.91
C THR A 226 4.33 16.50 -0.62
N ALA A 227 4.39 16.93 0.65
CA ALA A 227 5.33 17.98 1.07
C ALA A 227 6.81 17.58 0.97
N ASN A 228 7.08 16.28 0.87
CA ASN A 228 8.43 15.73 0.76
C ASN A 228 8.53 14.83 -0.45
N SER A 229 9.73 14.68 -1.02
CA SER A 229 9.97 13.79 -2.15
C SER A 229 9.93 12.31 -1.71
N TRP A 230 9.71 11.40 -2.66
CA TRP A 230 9.82 9.97 -2.39
C TRP A 230 11.21 9.59 -1.87
N GLN A 231 12.26 10.18 -2.43
CA GLN A 231 13.63 9.97 -1.96
C GLN A 231 13.80 10.43 -0.50
N ASP A 232 13.25 11.58 -0.11
CA ASP A 232 13.32 12.06 1.27
C ASP A 232 12.63 11.07 2.23
N TRP A 233 11.44 10.54 1.87
CA TRP A 233 10.74 9.54 2.66
C TRP A 233 11.50 8.21 2.83
N THR A 234 12.33 7.83 1.86
CA THR A 234 12.96 6.51 1.81
C THR A 234 14.45 6.51 2.14
N THR A 235 15.09 7.68 2.28
CA THR A 235 16.52 7.78 2.57
C THR A 235 16.86 8.72 3.74
N ASN A 236 15.96 9.62 4.12
CA ASN A 236 16.20 10.54 5.22
C ASN A 236 15.79 9.93 6.56
N LEU A 237 16.77 9.56 7.39
CA LEU A 237 16.56 8.95 8.71
C LEU A 237 15.69 9.82 9.65
N SER A 238 15.67 11.16 9.48
CA SER A 238 14.83 12.02 10.29
C SER A 238 13.33 11.83 10.07
N ARG A 239 12.93 11.14 8.99
CA ARG A 239 11.55 10.74 8.73
C ARG A 239 11.12 9.51 9.51
N THR A 240 12.09 8.76 10.03
CA THR A 240 11.79 7.52 10.73
C THR A 240 11.51 7.74 12.21
N HIS A 241 10.61 6.94 12.75
CA HIS A 241 10.20 7.04 14.15
C HIS A 241 11.25 6.46 15.09
N TYR A 242 11.55 7.15 16.18
CA TYR A 242 12.63 6.81 17.11
C TYR A 242 12.46 5.44 17.80
N LEU A 243 11.25 4.92 17.97
CA LEU A 243 11.04 3.57 18.53
C LEU A 243 11.64 2.49 17.64
N MET A 244 11.70 2.71 16.32
CA MET A 244 12.26 1.79 15.36
C MET A 244 13.79 1.95 15.19
N GLN A 245 14.36 3.01 15.76
CA GLN A 245 15.79 3.33 15.66
C GLN A 245 16.58 2.72 16.83
N ASP A 246 17.86 2.47 16.58
CA ASP A 246 18.86 2.23 17.62
C ASP A 246 19.32 3.56 18.27
N ASN A 247 20.33 3.49 19.14
CA ASN A 247 20.88 4.68 19.80
C ASN A 247 21.70 5.59 18.87
N THR A 248 21.99 5.14 17.64
CA THR A 248 22.68 5.93 16.60
C THR A 248 21.69 6.57 15.60
N GLY A 249 20.39 6.34 15.77
CA GLY A 249 19.34 6.84 14.89
C GLY A 249 19.04 5.96 13.68
N LYS A 250 19.69 4.79 13.53
CA LYS A 250 19.45 3.87 12.42
C LYS A 250 18.32 2.91 12.75
N ILE A 251 17.57 2.47 11.71
CA ILE A 251 16.58 1.39 11.87
C ILE A 251 17.27 0.12 12.34
N GLY A 252 16.70 -0.57 13.35
CA GLY A 252 17.26 -1.79 13.92
C GLY A 252 17.42 -1.78 15.44
N GLY A 253 16.81 -0.85 16.15
CA GLY A 253 16.83 -0.78 17.61
C GLY A 253 16.17 -1.98 18.30
N SER A 254 16.32 -2.07 19.63
CA SER A 254 15.84 -3.22 20.41
C SER A 254 14.34 -3.53 20.19
N PHE A 255 13.51 -2.50 20.13
CA PHE A 255 12.08 -2.67 19.91
C PHE A 255 11.77 -3.17 18.48
N TYR A 256 12.43 -2.57 17.47
CA TYR A 256 12.31 -3.06 16.09
C TYR A 256 12.68 -4.55 16.00
N ASN A 257 13.78 -4.95 16.63
CA ASN A 257 14.26 -6.33 16.59
C ASN A 257 13.31 -7.30 17.31
N ALA A 258 12.59 -6.85 18.33
CA ALA A 258 11.62 -7.66 19.07
C ALA A 258 10.34 -7.95 18.29
N MET A 259 10.03 -7.19 17.25
CA MET A 259 8.87 -7.41 16.38
C MET A 259 9.23 -8.40 15.26
N ASP A 260 8.32 -9.33 14.94
CA ASP A 260 8.49 -10.29 13.84
C ASP A 260 8.01 -9.69 12.51
N PHE A 261 7.05 -8.78 12.54
CA PHE A 261 6.54 -8.05 11.39
C PHE A 261 6.08 -6.64 11.78
N LEU A 262 5.86 -5.79 10.78
CA LEU A 262 5.43 -4.40 10.94
C LEU A 262 3.94 -4.26 10.62
N SER A 263 3.23 -3.47 11.43
CA SER A 263 1.80 -3.23 11.27
C SER A 263 1.49 -1.73 11.20
N PRO A 264 1.73 -1.06 10.04
CA PRO A 264 1.24 0.28 9.83
C PRO A 264 -0.29 0.31 9.85
N SER A 265 -0.88 1.45 10.21
CA SER A 265 -2.33 1.64 10.26
C SER A 265 -2.78 2.76 9.31
N PRO A 266 -2.87 2.51 8.00
CA PRO A 266 -3.31 3.49 7.02
C PRO A 266 -4.84 3.68 7.05
N TYR A 267 -5.37 4.08 8.20
CA TYR A 267 -6.79 4.37 8.35
C TYR A 267 -7.16 5.65 7.59
N TYR A 268 -8.32 5.66 6.96
CA TYR A 268 -8.79 6.80 6.18
C TYR A 268 -9.32 7.89 7.09
N TYR A 269 -8.70 9.07 7.04
CA TYR A 269 -9.10 10.22 7.86
C TYR A 269 -10.22 11.05 7.21
N TYR A 270 -10.45 10.87 5.91
CA TYR A 270 -11.38 11.66 5.12
C TYR A 270 -12.29 10.74 4.32
N GLY A 271 -13.58 11.05 4.33
CA GLY A 271 -14.55 10.42 3.43
C GLY A 271 -14.23 10.74 1.96
N TYR A 272 -14.69 9.90 1.05
CA TYR A 272 -14.38 10.04 -0.38
C TYR A 272 -14.82 11.40 -0.97
N ASP A 273 -15.90 11.98 -0.46
CA ASP A 273 -16.42 13.28 -0.93
C ASP A 273 -15.58 14.48 -0.47
N HIS A 274 -14.70 14.28 0.49
CA HIS A 274 -13.74 15.30 0.88
C HIS A 274 -12.69 15.50 -0.23
N PRO A 275 -12.23 16.73 -0.52
CA PRO A 275 -11.27 17.01 -1.61
C PRO A 275 -10.02 16.11 -1.60
N ILE A 276 -9.45 15.85 -0.41
CA ILE A 276 -8.29 14.97 -0.25
C ILE A 276 -8.66 13.49 0.00
N GLY A 277 -9.94 13.17 0.16
CA GLY A 277 -10.41 11.80 0.36
C GLY A 277 -10.18 10.91 -0.86
N LYS A 278 -10.08 11.50 -2.05
CA LYS A 278 -9.77 10.80 -3.30
C LYS A 278 -8.36 10.22 -3.35
N ASP A 279 -7.46 10.72 -2.50
CA ASP A 279 -6.09 10.24 -2.37
C ASP A 279 -5.97 8.94 -1.56
N TYR A 280 -7.10 8.35 -1.13
CA TYR A 280 -7.16 7.21 -0.21
C TYR A 280 -6.28 6.04 -0.64
N LEU A 281 -6.28 5.69 -1.94
CA LEU A 281 -5.51 4.56 -2.45
C LEU A 281 -4.01 4.84 -2.39
N SER A 282 -3.60 6.03 -2.82
CA SER A 282 -2.20 6.45 -2.73
C SER A 282 -1.72 6.50 -1.28
N TYR A 283 -2.55 6.96 -0.35
CA TYR A 283 -2.25 6.95 1.08
C TYR A 283 -2.07 5.53 1.64
N LEU A 284 -2.99 4.62 1.33
CA LEU A 284 -2.90 3.22 1.71
C LEU A 284 -1.57 2.60 1.25
N LEU A 285 -1.24 2.78 -0.02
CA LEU A 285 -0.04 2.20 -0.61
C LEU A 285 1.24 2.87 -0.12
N PHE A 286 1.22 4.18 0.12
CA PHE A 286 2.36 4.91 0.68
C PHE A 286 2.78 4.31 2.03
N SER A 287 1.83 4.02 2.91
CA SER A 287 2.13 3.44 4.22
C SER A 287 2.83 2.08 4.13
N ILE A 288 2.58 1.32 3.06
CA ILE A 288 3.23 0.03 2.82
C ILE A 288 4.60 0.24 2.15
N GLU A 289 4.61 0.95 1.02
CA GLU A 289 5.80 1.15 0.19
C GLU A 289 6.92 1.91 0.93
N ALA A 290 6.56 2.95 1.70
CA ALA A 290 7.53 3.71 2.49
C ALA A 290 8.16 2.86 3.61
N ASN A 291 7.38 2.03 4.29
CA ASN A 291 7.91 1.14 5.31
C ASN A 291 8.74 -0.01 4.72
N ALA A 292 8.37 -0.53 3.55
CA ALA A 292 9.15 -1.54 2.82
C ALA A 292 10.52 -1.01 2.37
N ALA A 293 10.67 0.28 2.13
CA ALA A 293 11.96 0.89 1.81
C ALA A 293 12.94 0.91 3.01
N TRP A 294 12.42 0.92 4.24
CA TRP A 294 13.22 0.94 5.46
C TRP A 294 13.42 -0.42 6.13
N SER A 295 12.65 -1.44 5.75
CA SER A 295 12.62 -2.70 6.47
C SER A 295 12.40 -3.88 5.54
N THR A 296 13.10 -4.98 5.82
CA THR A 296 12.88 -6.29 5.18
C THR A 296 11.87 -7.15 5.93
N LYS A 297 11.37 -6.70 7.09
CA LYS A 297 10.34 -7.43 7.84
C LYS A 297 9.04 -7.49 7.04
N PRO A 298 8.27 -8.58 7.16
CA PRO A 298 6.93 -8.63 6.60
C PRO A 298 6.08 -7.43 7.05
N ILE A 299 5.22 -6.94 6.17
CA ILE A 299 4.28 -5.85 6.49
C ILE A 299 2.87 -6.41 6.44
N ILE A 300 2.13 -6.28 7.54
CA ILE A 300 0.73 -6.67 7.68
C ILE A 300 -0.03 -5.43 8.21
N PRO A 301 -0.50 -4.54 7.32
CA PRO A 301 -1.14 -3.31 7.73
C PRO A 301 -2.49 -3.57 8.40
N PHE A 302 -2.80 -2.75 9.40
CA PHE A 302 -4.16 -2.61 9.88
C PHE A 302 -4.97 -1.81 8.88
N VAL A 303 -6.14 -2.30 8.52
CA VAL A 303 -7.10 -1.62 7.66
C VAL A 303 -8.45 -1.51 8.36
N TRP A 304 -9.12 -0.39 8.19
CA TRP A 304 -10.43 -0.14 8.77
C TRP A 304 -11.39 0.34 7.69
N LEU A 305 -12.57 -0.25 7.63
CA LEU A 305 -13.57 0.07 6.62
C LEU A 305 -14.46 1.25 7.05
N ARG A 306 -13.88 2.16 7.84
CA ARG A 306 -14.54 3.38 8.31
C ARG A 306 -13.64 4.60 8.13
N VAL A 307 -14.26 5.76 8.11
CA VAL A 307 -13.54 7.03 8.23
C VAL A 307 -13.13 7.22 9.68
N HIS A 308 -11.87 7.56 9.91
CA HIS A 308 -11.31 7.68 11.26
C HIS A 308 -11.99 8.81 12.05
N ASP A 309 -12.29 8.58 13.33
CA ASP A 309 -13.03 9.46 14.23
C ASP A 309 -12.41 10.84 14.47
N SER A 310 -11.11 11.00 14.21
CA SER A 310 -10.41 12.29 14.35
C SER A 310 -10.93 13.38 13.39
N TYR A 311 -11.60 13.01 12.30
CA TYR A 311 -12.05 13.94 11.25
C TYR A 311 -13.53 13.81 10.90
N ASP A 312 -14.18 12.72 11.30
CA ASP A 312 -15.62 12.53 11.22
C ASP A 312 -16.12 11.82 12.47
N PRO A 313 -16.76 12.55 13.40
CA PRO A 313 -17.23 11.96 14.66
C PRO A 313 -18.32 10.91 14.47
N ASN A 314 -18.96 10.85 13.30
CA ASN A 314 -19.94 9.82 12.99
C ASN A 314 -19.29 8.49 12.62
N ILE A 315 -17.99 8.47 12.30
CA ILE A 315 -17.21 7.28 11.94
C ILE A 315 -17.96 6.43 10.90
N PRO A 316 -18.34 7.03 9.73
CA PRO A 316 -19.12 6.33 8.73
C PRO A 316 -18.29 5.24 8.05
N LEU A 317 -18.98 4.27 7.47
CA LEU A 317 -18.36 3.28 6.61
C LEU A 317 -17.81 3.96 5.34
N ILE A 318 -16.70 3.45 4.81
CA ILE A 318 -16.13 3.88 3.53
C ILE A 318 -16.99 3.38 2.36
N THR A 319 -16.69 3.83 1.14
CA THR A 319 -17.43 3.38 -0.05
C THR A 319 -17.02 1.96 -0.48
N ASP A 320 -17.90 1.31 -1.24
CA ASP A 320 -17.72 -0.06 -1.70
C ASP A 320 -16.43 -0.25 -2.52
N PHE A 321 -16.15 0.67 -3.46
CA PHE A 321 -14.95 0.61 -4.29
C PHE A 321 -13.65 0.86 -3.48
N MET A 322 -13.71 1.67 -2.42
CA MET A 322 -12.59 1.83 -1.49
C MET A 322 -12.33 0.53 -0.72
N ALA A 323 -13.39 -0.13 -0.25
CA ALA A 323 -13.27 -1.39 0.49
C ALA A 323 -12.67 -2.50 -0.38
N GLU A 324 -13.10 -2.62 -1.63
CA GLU A 324 -12.55 -3.58 -2.58
C GLU A 324 -11.07 -3.28 -2.90
N ALA A 325 -10.72 -2.02 -3.14
CA ALA A 325 -9.33 -1.61 -3.34
C ALA A 325 -8.46 -1.89 -2.11
N THR A 326 -8.99 -1.67 -0.91
CA THR A 326 -8.31 -1.95 0.36
C THR A 326 -8.01 -3.44 0.54
N ALA A 327 -8.86 -4.32 0.01
CA ALA A 327 -8.63 -5.78 0.03
C ALA A 327 -7.56 -6.23 -0.97
N ILE A 328 -7.40 -5.55 -2.11
CA ILE A 328 -6.59 -6.02 -3.25
C ILE A 328 -5.21 -5.38 -3.28
N PHE A 329 -5.14 -4.06 -3.30
CA PHE A 329 -3.91 -3.34 -3.62
C PHE A 329 -2.74 -3.50 -2.64
N PRO A 330 -2.93 -3.70 -1.33
CA PRO A 330 -1.81 -3.89 -0.40
C PRO A 330 -0.85 -5.00 -0.81
N PHE A 331 -1.35 -6.10 -1.34
CA PHE A 331 -0.53 -7.24 -1.78
C PHE A 331 0.34 -6.90 -2.99
N PHE A 332 -0.10 -5.98 -3.83
CA PHE A 332 0.65 -5.48 -5.00
C PHE A 332 1.70 -4.42 -4.63
N SER A 333 1.69 -3.93 -3.40
CA SER A 333 2.71 -3.04 -2.83
C SER A 333 3.60 -3.74 -1.79
N GLY A 334 3.48 -5.06 -1.62
CA GLY A 334 4.38 -5.88 -0.82
C GLY A 334 3.86 -6.31 0.54
N ALA A 335 2.61 -6.00 0.89
CA ALA A 335 2.01 -6.54 2.12
C ALA A 335 1.99 -8.07 2.10
N LYS A 336 2.25 -8.67 3.26
CA LYS A 336 2.25 -10.13 3.47
C LYS A 336 1.04 -10.61 4.26
N GLY A 337 0.08 -9.73 4.45
CA GLY A 337 -1.19 -9.96 5.11
C GLY A 337 -1.95 -8.66 5.30
N LEU A 338 -3.09 -8.76 5.98
CA LEU A 338 -3.92 -7.63 6.40
C LEU A 338 -4.46 -7.91 7.81
N TRP A 339 -4.66 -6.88 8.59
CA TRP A 339 -5.42 -6.95 9.83
C TRP A 339 -6.66 -6.06 9.69
N LEU A 340 -7.80 -6.68 9.38
CA LEU A 340 -9.08 -5.96 9.31
C LEU A 340 -9.54 -5.61 10.72
N TRP A 341 -9.53 -4.33 11.02
CA TRP A 341 -9.97 -3.77 12.29
C TRP A 341 -11.42 -3.32 12.26
N GLU A 342 -12.14 -3.53 13.34
CA GLU A 342 -13.39 -2.85 13.67
C GLU A 342 -13.43 -2.60 15.17
N ASN A 343 -13.88 -1.45 15.55
CA ASN A 343 -14.11 -1.15 16.95
C ASN A 343 -15.33 -1.93 17.45
N PRO A 344 -15.16 -2.89 18.37
CA PRO A 344 -16.25 -3.75 18.83
C PRO A 344 -17.37 -2.98 19.56
N PHE A 345 -17.07 -1.79 20.09
CA PHE A 345 -18.06 -0.96 20.75
C PHE A 345 -18.93 -0.15 19.78
N LEU A 346 -18.48 0.07 18.55
CA LEU A 346 -19.25 0.79 17.54
C LEU A 346 -20.30 -0.10 16.87
N SER A 347 -19.94 -1.34 16.55
CA SER A 347 -20.80 -2.24 15.78
C SER A 347 -22.00 -2.77 16.55
N ALA A 348 -21.98 -2.70 17.90
CA ALA A 348 -23.05 -3.23 18.75
C ALA A 348 -24.37 -2.45 18.63
N ASP A 349 -24.29 -1.12 18.50
CA ASP A 349 -25.45 -0.22 18.61
C ASP A 349 -25.88 0.41 17.26
N ARG A 350 -25.11 0.24 16.18
CA ARG A 350 -25.38 0.87 14.90
C ARG A 350 -26.18 -0.03 13.98
N GLN A 351 -27.27 0.51 13.43
CA GLN A 351 -28.11 -0.13 12.42
C GLN A 351 -27.58 0.23 11.03
N GLU A 352 -26.46 -0.35 10.62
CA GLU A 352 -25.75 -0.02 9.39
C GLU A 352 -25.86 -1.13 8.35
N ASN A 353 -25.78 -0.73 7.08
CA ASN A 353 -25.60 -1.62 5.94
C ASN A 353 -24.10 -1.89 5.75
N TYR A 354 -23.67 -3.12 5.94
CA TYR A 354 -22.28 -3.54 5.88
C TYR A 354 -21.79 -3.87 4.46
N ALA A 355 -22.31 -3.19 3.43
CA ALA A 355 -21.87 -3.37 2.05
C ALA A 355 -20.33 -3.24 1.88
N PRO A 356 -19.62 -2.28 2.50
CA PRO A 356 -18.17 -2.20 2.39
C PRO A 356 -17.45 -3.46 2.90
N TYR A 357 -17.97 -4.14 3.91
CA TYR A 357 -17.41 -5.43 4.38
C TYR A 357 -17.62 -6.54 3.35
N GLU A 358 -18.78 -6.61 2.71
CA GLU A 358 -19.02 -7.57 1.63
C GLU A 358 -18.13 -7.27 0.41
N HIS A 359 -17.93 -5.99 0.06
CA HIS A 359 -17.02 -5.60 -1.01
C HIS A 359 -15.54 -5.88 -0.69
N PHE A 360 -15.14 -5.78 0.56
CA PHE A 360 -13.82 -6.21 1.01
C PHE A 360 -13.64 -7.72 0.85
N ILE A 361 -14.60 -8.52 1.30
CA ILE A 361 -14.61 -9.99 1.13
C ILE A 361 -14.60 -10.35 -0.35
N TYR A 362 -15.37 -9.63 -1.16
CA TYR A 362 -15.39 -9.80 -2.62
C TYR A 362 -14.02 -9.52 -3.25
N GLY A 363 -13.34 -8.47 -2.81
CA GLY A 363 -11.96 -8.18 -3.22
C GLY A 363 -10.99 -9.32 -2.90
N LEU A 364 -11.08 -9.89 -1.68
CA LEU A 364 -10.31 -11.07 -1.29
C LEU A 364 -10.65 -12.29 -2.16
N TYR A 365 -11.94 -12.49 -2.45
CA TYR A 365 -12.39 -13.57 -3.34
C TYR A 365 -11.82 -13.40 -4.75
N ARG A 366 -11.86 -12.19 -5.31
CA ARG A 366 -11.24 -11.91 -6.62
C ARG A 366 -9.76 -12.24 -6.64
N LEU A 367 -9.02 -11.88 -5.58
CA LEU A 367 -7.61 -12.25 -5.44
C LEU A 367 -7.40 -13.75 -5.40
N SER A 368 -8.28 -14.50 -4.73
CA SER A 368 -8.15 -15.95 -4.59
C SER A 368 -8.19 -16.69 -5.93
N GLN A 369 -8.83 -16.09 -6.95
CA GLN A 369 -8.87 -16.62 -8.31
C GLN A 369 -7.49 -16.58 -9.00
N PHE A 370 -6.54 -15.84 -8.43
CA PHE A 370 -5.16 -15.73 -8.90
C PHE A 370 -4.15 -16.19 -7.84
N LYS A 371 -4.55 -17.13 -7.01
CA LYS A 371 -3.73 -17.67 -5.91
C LYS A 371 -2.37 -18.17 -6.41
N ASP A 372 -2.34 -18.77 -7.60
CA ASP A 372 -1.13 -19.21 -8.28
C ASP A 372 -0.09 -18.08 -8.48
N MET A 373 -0.54 -16.85 -8.69
CA MET A 373 0.32 -15.68 -8.84
C MET A 373 0.87 -15.14 -7.52
N LEU A 374 0.21 -15.46 -6.40
CA LEU A 374 0.47 -14.89 -5.08
C LEU A 374 1.30 -15.82 -4.17
N GLU A 375 1.41 -17.10 -4.52
CA GLU A 375 2.19 -18.09 -3.76
C GLU A 375 3.68 -18.10 -4.15
N GLY A 376 4.55 -18.37 -3.18
CA GLY A 376 5.99 -18.49 -3.41
C GLY A 376 6.65 -17.19 -3.85
N ASN A 377 7.67 -17.28 -4.71
CA ASN A 377 8.43 -16.12 -5.17
C ASN A 377 7.77 -15.46 -6.38
N TYR A 378 7.57 -14.17 -6.30
CA TYR A 378 7.09 -13.30 -7.37
C TYR A 378 7.78 -11.93 -7.29
N GLN A 379 7.73 -11.17 -8.37
CA GLN A 379 8.26 -9.82 -8.46
C GLN A 379 7.11 -8.81 -8.44
N LEU A 380 7.27 -7.73 -7.64
CA LEU A 380 6.37 -6.58 -7.67
C LEU A 380 6.75 -5.63 -8.79
N VAL A 381 5.75 -5.05 -9.43
CA VAL A 381 5.90 -3.97 -10.42
C VAL A 381 5.19 -2.74 -9.88
N ILE A 382 5.99 -1.76 -9.45
CA ILE A 382 5.53 -0.47 -8.93
C ILE A 382 6.08 0.61 -9.88
N PRO A 383 5.30 1.05 -10.87
CA PRO A 383 5.81 1.95 -11.90
C PRO A 383 6.07 3.38 -11.40
N MET A 384 5.33 3.78 -10.39
CA MET A 384 5.42 5.10 -9.76
C MET A 384 5.15 4.93 -8.27
N SER A 385 5.89 5.64 -7.42
CA SER A 385 5.64 5.59 -5.97
C SER A 385 4.22 6.05 -5.63
N ALA A 386 3.68 5.53 -4.54
CA ALA A 386 2.35 5.97 -4.09
C ALA A 386 2.33 7.48 -3.75
N ARG A 387 3.45 8.03 -3.26
CA ARG A 387 3.62 9.47 -3.05
C ARG A 387 3.45 10.27 -4.33
N ASP A 388 4.09 9.84 -5.41
CA ASP A 388 4.05 10.55 -6.70
C ASP A 388 2.70 10.35 -7.41
N ASN A 389 2.05 9.18 -7.24
CA ASN A 389 0.67 8.99 -7.66
C ASN A 389 -0.28 9.99 -6.97
N MET A 390 -0.10 10.22 -5.65
CA MET A 390 -0.89 11.19 -4.89
C MET A 390 -0.70 12.62 -5.40
N GLU A 391 0.56 13.03 -5.61
CA GLU A 391 0.87 14.39 -6.09
C GLU A 391 0.32 14.65 -7.49
N GLN A 392 0.38 13.65 -8.38
CA GLN A 392 -0.06 13.79 -9.77
C GLN A 392 -1.54 13.47 -9.98
N GLN A 393 -2.21 12.90 -8.98
CA GLN A 393 -3.61 12.45 -9.05
C GLN A 393 -3.88 11.55 -10.27
N ASN A 394 -2.93 10.69 -10.59
CA ASN A 394 -3.02 9.76 -11.71
C ASN A 394 -3.76 8.48 -11.32
N PRO A 395 -4.34 7.75 -12.30
CA PRO A 395 -4.74 6.37 -12.09
C PRO A 395 -3.60 5.54 -11.50
N VAL A 396 -3.91 4.73 -10.51
CA VAL A 396 -2.93 3.87 -9.83
C VAL A 396 -2.98 2.48 -10.44
N TRP A 397 -1.81 1.94 -10.80
CA TRP A 397 -1.71 0.53 -11.10
C TRP A 397 -0.46 -0.10 -10.47
N ARG A 398 -0.55 -1.39 -10.19
CA ARG A 398 0.51 -2.23 -9.63
C ARG A 398 0.47 -3.59 -10.31
N GLY A 399 1.59 -4.28 -10.37
CA GLY A 399 1.68 -5.60 -10.98
C GLY A 399 2.39 -6.63 -10.10
N ILE A 400 2.07 -7.89 -10.31
CA ILE A 400 2.78 -9.05 -9.77
C ILE A 400 3.20 -9.92 -10.95
N VAL A 401 4.51 -10.15 -11.11
CA VAL A 401 5.07 -11.01 -12.15
C VAL A 401 5.51 -12.34 -11.55
N LYS A 402 5.06 -13.43 -12.15
CA LYS A 402 5.48 -14.78 -11.83
C LYS A 402 5.57 -15.65 -13.09
N GLY A 403 6.76 -16.14 -13.37
CA GLY A 403 7.03 -16.84 -14.64
C GLY A 403 6.74 -15.95 -15.84
N GLN A 404 5.93 -16.43 -16.77
CA GLN A 404 5.53 -15.71 -17.98
C GLN A 404 4.21 -14.93 -17.81
N ASN A 405 3.75 -14.74 -16.59
CA ASN A 405 2.49 -14.05 -16.34
C ASN A 405 2.68 -12.77 -15.53
N ILE A 406 1.85 -11.78 -15.80
CA ILE A 406 1.69 -10.58 -14.99
C ILE A 406 0.23 -10.45 -14.56
N LEU A 407 0.01 -10.28 -13.26
CA LEU A 407 -1.29 -9.93 -12.68
C LEU A 407 -1.29 -8.42 -12.43
N ILE A 408 -2.24 -7.71 -12.99
CA ILE A 408 -2.37 -6.25 -12.88
C ILE A 408 -3.58 -5.91 -12.01
N ALA A 409 -3.37 -5.08 -10.99
CA ALA A 409 -4.41 -4.35 -10.30
C ALA A 409 -4.33 -2.87 -10.68
N ALA A 410 -5.46 -2.27 -11.09
CA ALA A 410 -5.51 -0.87 -11.47
C ALA A 410 -6.84 -0.22 -11.06
N GLN A 411 -6.81 1.07 -10.73
CA GLN A 411 -7.99 1.87 -10.40
C GLN A 411 -7.73 3.34 -10.70
N ASN A 412 -8.77 4.07 -11.10
CA ASN A 412 -8.74 5.52 -11.14
C ASN A 412 -9.59 6.11 -9.99
N PRO A 413 -8.99 6.44 -8.84
CA PRO A 413 -9.72 7.02 -7.70
C PRO A 413 -10.37 8.37 -8.00
N TYR A 414 -9.91 9.06 -9.03
CA TYR A 414 -10.32 10.42 -9.38
C TYR A 414 -11.42 10.47 -10.46
N ALA A 415 -11.78 9.31 -11.02
CA ALA A 415 -12.76 9.24 -12.11
C ALA A 415 -14.18 9.60 -11.64
N ALA A 416 -14.97 10.19 -12.54
CA ALA A 416 -16.43 10.20 -12.38
C ALA A 416 -17.00 8.78 -12.55
N ASP A 417 -18.18 8.51 -12.00
CA ASP A 417 -18.74 7.15 -11.92
C ASP A 417 -18.89 6.46 -13.28
N ASN A 418 -19.28 7.20 -14.31
CA ASN A 418 -19.49 6.67 -15.65
C ASN A 418 -18.33 6.94 -16.63
N ALA A 419 -17.21 7.48 -16.13
CA ALA A 419 -16.07 7.78 -16.97
C ALA A 419 -15.32 6.51 -17.37
N THR A 420 -14.71 6.53 -18.54
CA THR A 420 -13.72 5.53 -18.95
C THR A 420 -12.35 6.18 -18.98
N THR A 421 -11.35 5.51 -18.42
CA THR A 421 -9.95 5.97 -18.42
C THR A 421 -9.10 4.89 -19.08
N SER A 422 -8.44 5.21 -20.19
CA SER A 422 -7.47 4.32 -20.81
C SER A 422 -6.09 4.60 -20.23
N ILE A 423 -5.41 3.55 -19.77
CA ILE A 423 -4.03 3.63 -19.28
C ILE A 423 -3.17 2.55 -19.95
N THR A 424 -1.89 2.83 -20.10
CA THR A 424 -0.91 1.83 -20.53
C THR A 424 -0.24 1.22 -19.31
N VAL A 425 -0.32 -0.09 -19.17
CA VAL A 425 0.45 -0.88 -18.21
C VAL A 425 1.60 -1.56 -18.90
N SER A 426 2.78 -1.62 -18.27
CA SER A 426 3.98 -2.15 -18.94
C SER A 426 4.92 -2.84 -17.97
N TYR A 427 5.65 -3.83 -18.47
CA TYR A 427 6.73 -4.50 -17.77
C TYR A 427 7.78 -4.99 -18.79
N GLN A 428 9.01 -4.53 -18.65
CA GLN A 428 10.09 -4.79 -19.61
C GLN A 428 9.65 -4.46 -21.06
N ASN A 429 9.62 -5.47 -21.93
CA ASN A 429 9.22 -5.32 -23.35
C ASN A 429 7.72 -5.56 -23.58
N TRP A 430 6.96 -5.86 -22.54
CA TRP A 430 5.53 -6.07 -22.61
C TRP A 430 4.79 -4.78 -22.23
N ALA A 431 3.77 -4.43 -23.01
CA ALA A 431 2.88 -3.32 -22.70
C ALA A 431 1.47 -3.62 -23.19
N ARG A 432 0.46 -3.10 -22.48
CA ARG A 432 -0.94 -3.24 -22.87
C ARG A 432 -1.76 -2.02 -22.45
N ASN A 433 -2.64 -1.58 -23.35
CA ASN A 433 -3.66 -0.62 -23.00
C ASN A 433 -4.82 -1.34 -22.30
N ILE A 434 -5.22 -0.84 -21.14
CA ILE A 434 -6.38 -1.30 -20.39
C ILE A 434 -7.35 -0.15 -20.19
N THR A 435 -8.63 -0.48 -20.08
CA THR A 435 -9.69 0.51 -19.87
C THR A 435 -10.27 0.32 -18.48
N LEU A 436 -10.21 1.38 -17.68
CA LEU A 436 -10.83 1.46 -16.35
C LEU A 436 -12.21 2.09 -16.48
N LYS A 437 -13.20 1.57 -15.77
CA LYS A 437 -14.57 2.06 -15.75
C LYS A 437 -14.86 2.72 -14.41
N GLY A 438 -15.11 4.03 -14.40
CA GLY A 438 -15.33 4.78 -13.18
C GLY A 438 -14.23 4.50 -12.16
N LYS A 439 -14.64 4.10 -10.96
CA LYS A 439 -13.79 3.76 -9.82
C LYS A 439 -13.66 2.25 -9.57
N GLU A 440 -14.07 1.41 -10.52
CA GLU A 440 -13.94 -0.05 -10.40
C GLU A 440 -12.49 -0.48 -10.26
N VAL A 441 -12.23 -1.50 -9.44
CA VAL A 441 -10.92 -2.14 -9.37
C VAL A 441 -10.77 -3.11 -10.53
N PHE A 442 -9.87 -2.77 -11.44
CA PHE A 442 -9.44 -3.68 -12.50
C PHE A 442 -8.47 -4.72 -11.93
N LEU A 443 -8.70 -5.99 -12.19
CA LEU A 443 -7.83 -7.09 -11.76
C LEU A 443 -7.79 -8.17 -12.85
N CYS A 444 -6.64 -8.27 -13.55
CA CYS A 444 -6.51 -9.20 -14.70
C CYS A 444 -5.13 -9.81 -14.78
N LYS A 445 -5.06 -11.08 -15.18
CA LYS A 445 -3.83 -11.81 -15.51
C LYS A 445 -3.59 -11.81 -17.02
N PHE A 446 -2.36 -11.51 -17.42
CA PHE A 446 -1.90 -11.50 -18.80
C PHE A 446 -0.68 -12.40 -18.95
N ASP A 447 -0.51 -12.96 -20.15
CA ASP A 447 0.73 -13.62 -20.57
C ASP A 447 1.71 -12.56 -21.12
N LEU A 448 2.93 -12.56 -20.62
CA LEU A 448 3.98 -11.63 -21.06
C LEU A 448 4.49 -11.94 -22.50
N ASN A 449 4.19 -13.12 -23.02
CA ASN A 449 4.48 -13.47 -24.41
C ASN A 449 3.45 -12.90 -25.39
N ASP A 450 2.28 -12.49 -24.88
CA ASP A 450 1.23 -11.87 -25.68
C ASP A 450 1.52 -10.36 -25.89
N SER A 451 2.64 -10.03 -26.51
CA SER A 451 2.86 -8.66 -26.94
C SER A 451 1.86 -8.32 -28.04
N VAL A 452 0.99 -7.37 -27.78
CA VAL A 452 0.18 -6.79 -28.85
C VAL A 452 1.14 -6.00 -29.72
N ASN A 453 1.51 -6.57 -30.90
CA ASN A 453 2.24 -5.83 -31.93
C ASN A 453 1.46 -4.56 -32.24
N GLY A 454 1.98 -3.40 -31.83
CA GLY A 454 1.35 -2.10 -32.12
C GLY A 454 1.17 -1.15 -30.93
N VAL A 455 1.56 -1.53 -29.69
CA VAL A 455 1.72 -0.53 -28.62
C VAL A 455 3.10 0.09 -28.83
N GLU A 456 3.14 1.21 -29.57
CA GLU A 456 4.34 2.05 -29.64
C GLU A 456 4.77 2.44 -28.21
N PRO A 457 6.09 2.43 -27.92
CA PRO A 457 6.60 2.86 -26.62
C PRO A 457 6.07 4.24 -26.28
N SER A 458 5.26 4.35 -25.24
CA SER A 458 4.75 5.66 -24.87
C SER A 458 5.77 6.36 -23.96
N LEU A 459 6.21 7.56 -24.35
CA LEU A 459 6.96 8.49 -23.49
C LEU A 459 6.09 9.04 -22.36
N ASP A 460 5.07 8.31 -21.90
CA ASP A 460 4.06 8.84 -20.97
C ASP A 460 4.59 9.12 -19.56
N MET A 461 5.71 8.54 -19.21
CA MET A 461 6.34 8.73 -17.91
C MET A 461 7.71 9.40 -18.02
N VAL A 462 7.69 10.70 -18.32
CA VAL A 462 8.87 11.55 -18.18
C VAL A 462 8.71 12.37 -16.91
N ASN A 463 9.61 12.15 -15.94
CA ASN A 463 9.69 12.97 -14.73
C ASN A 463 10.95 13.83 -14.77
N VAL A 464 10.82 15.08 -14.32
CA VAL A 464 11.91 16.06 -14.25
C VAL A 464 11.96 16.65 -12.86
N TYR A 465 13.12 16.56 -12.20
CA TYR A 465 13.33 17.05 -10.85
C TYR A 465 14.82 17.44 -10.61
N PRO A 466 15.13 18.31 -9.63
CA PRO A 466 14.18 19.09 -8.86
C PRO A 466 13.46 20.14 -9.73
N ASN A 467 12.29 20.56 -9.29
CA ASN A 467 11.57 21.69 -9.89
C ASN A 467 10.99 22.56 -8.76
N PRO A 468 11.59 23.72 -8.47
CA PRO A 468 12.63 24.42 -9.23
C PRO A 468 14.01 23.74 -9.27
N ALA A 469 14.72 23.92 -10.40
CA ALA A 469 16.09 23.46 -10.62
C ALA A 469 17.08 24.65 -10.62
N ALA A 470 18.34 24.38 -10.27
CA ALA A 470 19.40 25.39 -10.27
C ALA A 470 20.56 25.03 -11.19
N GLN A 471 21.32 23.99 -10.87
CA GLN A 471 22.54 23.62 -11.58
C GLN A 471 22.39 22.37 -12.44
N GLU A 472 21.41 21.53 -12.12
CA GLU A 472 21.16 20.26 -12.80
C GLU A 472 19.68 19.92 -12.84
N LEU A 473 19.31 19.09 -13.78
CA LEU A 473 17.96 18.56 -13.94
C LEU A 473 18.06 17.03 -14.04
N ASN A 474 17.46 16.33 -13.12
CA ASN A 474 17.34 14.89 -13.20
C ASN A 474 16.12 14.54 -14.05
N VAL A 475 16.30 13.62 -14.97
CA VAL A 475 15.25 13.13 -15.86
C VAL A 475 15.09 11.63 -15.64
N SER A 476 13.88 11.23 -15.31
CA SER A 476 13.48 9.82 -15.31
C SER A 476 12.59 9.56 -16.53
N LEU A 477 12.99 8.60 -17.35
CA LEU A 477 12.27 8.14 -18.52
C LEU A 477 11.82 6.70 -18.25
N ALA A 478 10.52 6.46 -18.18
CA ALA A 478 9.98 5.13 -17.99
C ALA A 478 8.99 4.77 -19.11
N GLY A 479 8.69 3.47 -19.24
CA GLY A 479 7.79 2.98 -20.29
C GLY A 479 8.46 2.82 -21.67
N ILE A 480 9.79 2.86 -21.74
CA ILE A 480 10.54 2.70 -23.00
C ILE A 480 10.79 1.21 -23.26
N ASN A 481 10.43 0.74 -24.44
CA ASN A 481 10.69 -0.62 -24.89
C ASN A 481 12.04 -0.67 -25.63
N GLY A 482 12.98 -1.44 -25.10
CA GLY A 482 14.31 -1.59 -25.70
C GLY A 482 15.23 -0.37 -25.53
N VAL A 483 16.27 -0.28 -26.34
CA VAL A 483 17.17 0.89 -26.40
C VAL A 483 16.57 1.91 -27.36
N THR A 484 16.17 3.06 -26.84
CA THR A 484 15.57 4.14 -27.63
C THR A 484 16.38 5.42 -27.46
N GLU A 485 16.58 6.15 -28.55
CA GLU A 485 17.15 7.48 -28.53
C GLU A 485 16.04 8.51 -28.32
N VAL A 486 16.15 9.33 -27.26
CA VAL A 486 15.22 10.40 -26.92
C VAL A 486 15.91 11.73 -27.10
N GLU A 487 15.42 12.56 -27.98
CA GLU A 487 15.90 13.95 -28.11
C GLU A 487 15.38 14.80 -26.96
N PHE A 488 16.27 15.39 -26.20
CA PHE A 488 15.97 16.34 -25.14
C PHE A 488 16.30 17.74 -25.59
N ALA A 489 15.37 18.68 -25.41
CA ALA A 489 15.59 20.10 -25.61
C ALA A 489 15.02 20.91 -24.46
N LEU A 490 15.77 21.90 -23.95
CA LEU A 490 15.32 22.88 -22.96
C LEU A 490 15.14 24.23 -23.63
N THR A 491 13.90 24.76 -23.61
CA THR A 491 13.55 26.02 -24.27
C THR A 491 12.94 27.00 -23.27
N ASN A 492 13.10 28.29 -23.49
CA ASN A 492 12.38 29.32 -22.72
C ASN A 492 10.95 29.53 -23.27
N THR A 493 10.20 30.43 -22.65
CA THR A 493 8.82 30.81 -23.06
C THR A 493 8.73 31.46 -24.46
N LYS A 494 9.86 31.94 -25.02
CA LYS A 494 9.94 32.49 -26.37
C LYS A 494 10.34 31.44 -27.43
N GLY A 495 10.51 30.17 -27.03
CA GLY A 495 10.90 29.07 -27.91
C GLY A 495 12.41 28.99 -28.21
N GLN A 496 13.23 29.79 -27.58
CA GLN A 496 14.68 29.76 -27.74
C GLN A 496 15.25 28.53 -27.00
N THR A 497 16.03 27.72 -27.70
CA THR A 497 16.65 26.50 -27.15
C THR A 497 17.99 26.83 -26.50
N PHE A 498 18.18 26.40 -25.26
CA PHE A 498 19.41 26.58 -24.47
C PHE A 498 20.22 25.29 -24.32
N LEU A 499 19.56 24.15 -24.42
CA LEU A 499 20.21 22.85 -24.35
C LEU A 499 19.50 21.88 -25.29
N HIS A 500 20.27 21.13 -26.05
CA HIS A 500 19.78 20.06 -26.93
C HIS A 500 20.76 18.91 -26.89
N GLN A 501 20.27 17.70 -26.59
CA GLN A 501 21.09 16.49 -26.55
C GLN A 501 20.25 15.24 -26.76
N LYS A 502 20.91 14.15 -27.16
CA LYS A 502 20.32 12.85 -27.30
C LYS A 502 20.56 12.02 -26.04
N LEU A 503 19.49 11.47 -25.47
CA LEU A 503 19.52 10.59 -24.32
C LEU A 503 19.29 9.16 -24.78
N LYS A 504 20.20 8.25 -24.43
CA LYS A 504 19.91 6.82 -24.59
C LYS A 504 19.08 6.36 -23.40
N ALA A 505 17.90 5.86 -23.69
CA ALA A 505 17.01 5.26 -22.73
C ALA A 505 16.94 3.75 -22.96
N PHE A 506 16.88 2.99 -21.89
CA PHE A 506 16.85 1.52 -21.90
C PHE A 506 15.49 1.02 -21.44
N ALA A 507 15.18 -0.22 -21.72
CA ALA A 507 13.98 -0.88 -21.23
C ALA A 507 13.84 -0.75 -19.71
N GLY A 508 12.66 -0.37 -19.23
CA GLY A 508 12.41 -0.04 -17.84
C GLY A 508 12.56 1.45 -17.55
N GLU A 509 13.10 1.80 -16.39
CA GLU A 509 13.36 3.19 -15.99
C GLU A 509 14.81 3.58 -16.30
N THR A 510 15.00 4.68 -17.02
CA THR A 510 16.31 5.29 -17.24
C THR A 510 16.38 6.62 -16.54
N LYS A 511 17.30 6.76 -15.59
CA LYS A 511 17.58 8.03 -14.90
C LYS A 511 18.83 8.70 -15.50
N LYS A 512 18.73 10.00 -15.77
CA LYS A 512 19.85 10.82 -16.28
C LYS A 512 19.88 12.14 -15.56
N THR A 513 21.07 12.55 -15.13
CA THR A 513 21.33 13.90 -14.64
C THR A 513 21.86 14.75 -15.80
N ILE A 514 21.22 15.87 -16.04
CA ILE A 514 21.53 16.82 -17.10
C ILE A 514 22.07 18.10 -16.45
N PRO A 515 23.35 18.43 -16.60
CA PRO A 515 23.87 19.70 -16.12
C PRO A 515 23.23 20.84 -16.90
N LEU A 516 22.76 21.87 -16.18
CA LEU A 516 22.17 23.05 -16.77
C LEU A 516 23.24 24.08 -17.08
N PRO A 517 23.23 24.71 -18.27
CA PRO A 517 24.07 25.87 -18.52
C PRO A 517 23.64 27.05 -17.65
N LYS A 518 24.43 28.13 -17.62
CA LYS A 518 24.04 29.35 -16.91
C LYS A 518 22.78 29.94 -17.55
N LEU A 519 21.65 29.88 -16.84
CA LEU A 519 20.32 30.29 -17.31
C LEU A 519 19.81 31.42 -16.41
N SER A 520 18.99 32.29 -16.93
CA SER A 520 18.28 33.29 -16.10
C SER A 520 17.17 32.56 -15.29
N SER A 521 16.91 33.01 -14.07
CA SER A 521 15.75 32.54 -13.31
C SER A 521 14.47 32.79 -14.10
N GLY A 522 13.62 31.77 -14.19
CA GLY A 522 12.39 31.82 -14.97
C GLY A 522 11.80 30.48 -15.34
N MET A 523 10.80 30.53 -16.21
CA MET A 523 10.10 29.36 -16.69
C MET A 523 10.71 28.84 -18.00
N TYR A 524 10.94 27.52 -18.04
CA TYR A 524 11.45 26.80 -19.20
C TYR A 524 10.58 25.59 -19.51
N PHE A 525 10.74 25.02 -20.68
CA PHE A 525 10.07 23.81 -21.14
C PHE A 525 11.10 22.76 -21.52
N ALA A 526 11.09 21.65 -20.81
CA ALA A 526 11.87 20.45 -21.13
C ALA A 526 11.06 19.61 -22.13
N ARG A 527 11.52 19.52 -23.36
CA ARG A 527 10.91 18.74 -24.44
C ARG A 527 11.67 17.45 -24.62
N PHE A 528 10.93 16.33 -24.67
CA PHE A 528 11.46 14.99 -24.94
C PHE A 528 10.77 14.45 -26.19
N THR A 529 11.54 14.12 -27.21
CA THR A 529 11.02 13.68 -28.52
C THR A 529 11.60 12.34 -28.88
N THR A 530 10.76 11.38 -29.25
CA THR A 530 11.11 10.17 -29.97
C THR A 530 10.61 10.30 -31.41
N ASN A 531 10.87 9.30 -32.26
CA ASN A 531 10.44 9.31 -33.65
C ASN A 531 8.93 9.61 -33.83
N ASN A 532 8.10 9.25 -32.85
CA ASN A 532 6.63 9.28 -33.00
C ASN A 532 5.92 10.16 -31.95
N ARG A 533 6.64 10.72 -30.95
CA ARG A 533 5.98 11.45 -29.85
C ARG A 533 6.87 12.50 -29.22
N THR A 534 6.21 13.58 -28.76
CA THR A 534 6.85 14.64 -27.98
C THR A 534 6.11 14.82 -26.64
N VAL A 535 6.88 14.83 -25.55
CA VAL A 535 6.39 15.17 -24.19
C VAL A 535 7.06 16.47 -23.77
N ILE A 536 6.30 17.39 -23.19
CA ILE A 536 6.79 18.67 -22.69
C ILE A 536 6.50 18.77 -21.20
N LYS A 537 7.53 19.09 -20.41
CA LYS A 537 7.43 19.34 -18.97
C LYS A 537 7.84 20.78 -18.68
N LYS A 538 7.07 21.44 -17.82
CA LYS A 538 7.39 22.77 -17.31
C LYS A 538 8.50 22.66 -16.25
N VAL A 539 9.54 23.45 -16.35
CA VAL A 539 10.67 23.54 -15.41
C VAL A 539 10.83 24.99 -14.97
N VAL A 540 10.93 25.21 -13.69
CA VAL A 540 11.30 26.52 -13.11
C VAL A 540 12.79 26.49 -12.80
N ILE A 541 13.54 27.46 -13.29
CA ILE A 541 14.96 27.63 -12.98
C ILE A 541 15.10 28.76 -11.96
N LEU A 542 15.86 28.51 -10.89
CA LEU A 542 16.26 29.48 -9.88
C LEU A 542 17.79 29.48 -9.77
N GLN A 543 18.42 30.56 -10.19
CA GLN A 543 19.88 30.80 -10.07
C GLN A 543 20.15 32.07 -9.28
#